data_3349a0e73806d2dd05e493a7b91b7109
#
_entry.id   3349a0e73806d2dd05e493a7b91b7109
#
_cell.length_a   1.000
_cell.length_b   1.000
_cell.length_c   1.000
_cell.angle_alpha   90.00
_cell.angle_beta   90.00
_cell.angle_gamma   90.00
#
_symmetry.space_group_name_H-M   'P 1'
#
loop_
_entity.id
_entity.type
_entity.pdbx_description
1 polymer ?
#
loop_
_entity_poly.entity_id
_entity_poly.type
_entity_poly.pdbx_seq_one_letter_code
_entity_poly.pdbx_strand_id
1 'polypeptide(L)'
;MAELTQQTQTIPETLAPAAMSVSSNYIQIGPKFARTIFLATYPRYLNTNWLSPIINLDRAFDASIFVHPKSTADVLKQLRDQLARLQAQAMEEASKGKVRDPILETGMADIEALRDQLQQGTDKFFELGVYITIYENSVKELNETEGKIKGLLEYQLIFAKPATFRMMEGFNSTLPTDEDQLNVHTSLNTEPLSSLFPFISFDLTSNSGILYGINTHNNSLVLFDRFKLENYNSVVFGKSGGGKSYTIKLEILRSLVFGTQVLIIDPEDEYKYLADTVGGSPVKISINSDQHVNPFDLPAPKEGELGADIFRSHILDLSGLMKLVLGELTPEESAILDEALIQTYAIKDISPESDFTKLPPPVLGDLQSILEGLTGAESMATRLKKYTSGTFAGFLNQPTNVPLDNSMIVFGIRDMEEELRPIAMYLILNFIWVKVRRDIKQRIILVDEAWVLMKYEVGANFLSNIAKRCRKYFTGLTTISQDIPDFLASPQGKTILTNSSIQILMKQSPAAIDIVQQTFNLTDAEKFYILEARVGFGLFFLGQNHIGIRIVASYAEDQIITSDPRQILEIEKAKEEWANIQK
;
A
#
# COMPACT_ATOMS: atom_id res chain seq x y z
N MET A 1 -4.58 -23.05 55.60
CA MET A 1 -4.97 -21.73 55.09
C MET A 1 -3.67 -20.86 55.12
N ALA A 2 -3.04 -20.73 53.98
CA ALA A 2 -1.89 -19.81 53.81
C ALA A 2 -2.47 -18.52 53.28
N GLU A 3 -2.45 -17.49 54.10
CA GLU A 3 -2.74 -16.10 53.68
C GLU A 3 -1.69 -15.66 52.66
N LEU A 4 -2.13 -15.51 51.40
CA LEU A 4 -1.42 -14.79 50.38
C LEU A 4 -1.47 -13.30 50.75
N THR A 5 -0.46 -12.83 51.48
CA THR A 5 -0.18 -11.41 51.61
C THR A 5 0.09 -10.83 50.23
N GLN A 6 -0.89 -10.16 49.65
CA GLN A 6 -0.66 -9.24 48.53
C GLN A 6 0.29 -8.15 49.02
N GLN A 7 1.58 -8.28 48.69
CA GLN A 7 2.50 -7.16 48.78
C GLN A 7 2.04 -6.09 47.80
N THR A 8 1.53 -4.99 48.30
CA THR A 8 1.31 -3.77 47.53
C THR A 8 2.67 -3.29 47.02
N GLN A 9 2.99 -3.58 45.76
CA GLN A 9 4.17 -3.04 45.10
C GLN A 9 4.10 -1.52 45.13
N THR A 10 5.17 -0.89 45.56
CA THR A 10 5.30 0.56 45.52
C THR A 10 5.52 1.01 44.06
N ILE A 11 5.17 2.26 43.72
CA ILE A 11 5.39 2.82 42.37
C ILE A 11 6.83 2.64 41.88
N PRO A 12 7.89 2.88 42.70
CA PRO A 12 9.27 2.60 42.29
C PRO A 12 9.53 1.13 41.98
N GLU A 13 8.96 0.17 42.73
CA GLU A 13 9.11 -1.26 42.45
C GLU A 13 8.39 -1.72 41.21
N THR A 14 7.34 -1.01 40.80
CA THR A 14 6.61 -1.27 39.55
C THR A 14 7.36 -0.72 38.33
N LEU A 15 8.09 0.37 38.48
CA LEU A 15 8.83 1.04 37.41
C LEU A 15 10.26 0.52 37.24
N ALA A 16 10.89 0.03 38.34
CA ALA A 16 12.25 -0.48 38.30
C ALA A 16 12.31 -1.86 37.62
N PRO A 17 13.34 -2.15 36.81
CA PRO A 17 13.55 -3.47 36.25
C PRO A 17 13.81 -4.49 37.38
N ALA A 18 13.25 -5.71 37.26
CA ALA A 18 13.36 -6.77 38.26
C ALA A 18 14.82 -7.20 38.54
N ALA A 19 15.71 -7.07 37.58
CA ALA A 19 17.13 -7.34 37.69
C ALA A 19 17.92 -6.51 36.67
N MET A 20 19.09 -5.99 37.10
CA MET A 20 20.02 -5.26 36.23
C MET A 20 21.44 -5.71 36.53
N SER A 21 22.23 -5.99 35.52
CA SER A 21 23.63 -6.37 35.59
C SER A 21 24.45 -5.55 34.62
N VAL A 22 25.53 -4.94 35.07
CA VAL A 22 26.39 -4.07 34.26
C VAL A 22 27.69 -4.78 33.95
N SER A 23 28.01 -4.92 32.66
CA SER A 23 29.28 -5.42 32.14
C SER A 23 30.09 -4.30 31.51
N SER A 24 31.34 -4.57 31.14
CA SER A 24 32.22 -3.57 30.53
C SER A 24 31.68 -3.03 29.18
N ASN A 25 30.89 -3.81 28.45
CA ASN A 25 30.44 -3.49 27.08
C ASN A 25 28.96 -3.74 26.83
N TYR A 26 28.17 -4.08 27.83
CA TYR A 26 26.71 -4.16 27.78
C TYR A 26 26.09 -4.08 29.18
N ILE A 27 24.79 -3.81 29.22
CA ILE A 27 23.97 -3.91 30.42
C ILE A 27 22.91 -4.98 30.12
N GLN A 28 22.65 -5.86 31.07
CA GLN A 28 21.51 -6.77 31.00
C GLN A 28 20.41 -6.24 31.91
N ILE A 29 19.22 -6.06 31.33
CA ILE A 29 18.01 -5.55 31.99
C ILE A 29 16.92 -6.60 31.86
N GLY A 30 16.69 -7.40 32.87
CA GLY A 30 15.82 -8.56 32.78
C GLY A 30 16.27 -9.51 31.66
N PRO A 31 15.41 -9.82 30.67
CA PRO A 31 15.76 -10.69 29.54
C PRO A 31 16.51 -9.97 28.41
N LYS A 32 16.60 -8.64 28.43
CA LYS A 32 17.18 -7.82 27.35
C LYS A 32 18.63 -7.43 27.64
N PHE A 33 19.40 -7.28 26.57
CA PHE A 33 20.75 -6.73 26.60
C PHE A 33 20.74 -5.36 25.97
N ALA A 34 21.39 -4.38 26.62
CA ALA A 34 21.48 -3.01 26.16
C ALA A 34 22.94 -2.59 25.97
N ARG A 35 23.21 -1.77 24.96
CA ARG A 35 24.52 -1.19 24.71
C ARG A 35 24.38 0.23 24.22
N THR A 36 25.09 1.15 24.86
CA THR A 36 25.17 2.53 24.40
C THR A 36 26.38 2.73 23.54
N ILE A 37 26.16 3.34 22.39
CA ILE A 37 27.18 3.87 21.48
C ILE A 37 27.06 5.40 21.43
N PHE A 38 28.17 6.09 21.19
CA PHE A 38 28.21 7.53 21.01
C PHE A 38 28.91 7.89 19.72
N LEU A 39 28.49 9.00 19.09
CA LEU A 39 29.12 9.52 17.89
C LEU A 39 30.38 10.28 18.28
N ALA A 40 31.53 9.82 17.77
CA ALA A 40 32.84 10.32 18.18
C ALA A 40 33.40 11.36 17.21
N THR A 41 33.15 11.20 15.89
CA THR A 41 33.65 12.10 14.86
C THR A 41 32.65 12.25 13.73
N TYR A 42 32.64 13.43 13.13
CA TYR A 42 31.78 13.80 12.01
C TYR A 42 32.64 14.22 10.80
N PRO A 43 32.13 14.08 9.56
CA PRO A 43 32.80 14.63 8.40
C PRO A 43 32.77 16.16 8.41
N ARG A 44 33.56 16.78 7.57
CA ARG A 44 33.61 18.24 7.42
C ARG A 44 32.26 18.87 7.02
N TYR A 45 31.47 18.13 6.24
CA TYR A 45 30.13 18.52 5.81
C TYR A 45 29.14 17.42 6.14
N LEU A 46 28.03 17.80 6.77
CA LEU A 46 26.90 16.90 7.07
C LEU A 46 25.74 17.22 6.12
N ASN A 47 25.25 16.21 5.45
CA ASN A 47 24.05 16.34 4.63
C ASN A 47 22.79 16.32 5.50
N THR A 48 21.73 16.96 5.05
CA THR A 48 20.40 16.82 5.69
C THR A 48 19.98 15.35 5.68
N ASN A 49 19.25 14.93 6.72
CA ASN A 49 18.74 13.56 6.88
C ASN A 49 19.80 12.45 7.07
N TRP A 50 21.01 12.77 7.50
CA TRP A 50 22.06 11.76 7.72
C TRP A 50 21.72 10.72 8.80
N LEU A 51 20.82 11.03 9.75
CA LEU A 51 20.28 10.07 10.73
C LEU A 51 19.16 9.18 10.20
N SER A 52 18.61 9.47 9.02
CA SER A 52 17.50 8.72 8.42
C SER A 52 17.72 7.20 8.34
N PRO A 53 18.89 6.69 7.89
CA PRO A 53 19.11 5.25 7.84
C PRO A 53 19.09 4.56 9.21
N ILE A 54 19.42 5.29 10.28
CA ILE A 54 19.40 4.76 11.65
C ILE A 54 17.98 4.73 12.19
N ILE A 55 17.23 5.83 12.01
CA ILE A 55 15.85 5.94 12.51
C ILE A 55 14.93 4.94 11.82
N ASN A 56 15.21 4.61 10.55
CA ASN A 56 14.45 3.61 9.79
C ASN A 56 14.94 2.17 10.01
N LEU A 57 15.85 1.92 10.96
CA LEU A 57 16.21 0.54 11.33
C LEU A 57 15.05 -0.13 12.05
N ASP A 58 14.73 -1.35 11.62
CA ASP A 58 13.76 -2.23 12.29
C ASP A 58 14.39 -2.83 13.56
N ARG A 59 14.72 -1.97 14.53
CA ARG A 59 15.29 -2.34 15.83
C ARG A 59 14.84 -1.35 16.90
N ALA A 60 14.71 -1.83 18.13
CA ALA A 60 14.44 -0.98 19.28
C ALA A 60 15.72 -0.28 19.74
N PHE A 61 15.70 1.03 19.80
CA PHE A 61 16.78 1.83 20.37
C PHE A 61 16.24 3.15 20.93
N ASP A 62 16.98 3.72 21.87
CA ASP A 62 16.79 5.08 22.36
C ASP A 62 17.91 5.96 21.83
N ALA A 63 17.60 7.19 21.45
CA ALA A 63 18.59 8.17 21.04
C ALA A 63 18.40 9.47 21.79
N SER A 64 19.50 10.02 22.33
CA SER A 64 19.52 11.35 22.95
C SER A 64 20.52 12.25 22.26
N ILE A 65 20.14 13.51 22.19
CA ILE A 65 20.90 14.57 21.56
C ILE A 65 21.05 15.70 22.56
N PHE A 66 22.27 15.93 23.02
CA PHE A 66 22.61 17.03 23.92
C PHE A 66 23.31 18.13 23.14
N VAL A 67 22.79 19.34 23.23
CA VAL A 67 23.32 20.52 22.54
C VAL A 67 23.67 21.58 23.58
N HIS A 68 24.97 21.82 23.77
CA HIS A 68 25.46 22.81 24.71
C HIS A 68 26.03 24.04 23.94
N PRO A 69 25.41 25.22 24.03
CA PRO A 69 25.95 26.42 23.40
C PRO A 69 27.25 26.87 24.08
N LYS A 70 28.27 27.19 23.28
CA LYS A 70 29.56 27.71 23.74
C LYS A 70 29.60 29.24 23.70
N SER A 71 30.34 29.82 24.66
CA SER A 71 30.65 31.25 24.61
C SER A 71 31.47 31.58 23.37
N THR A 72 30.95 32.52 22.54
CA THR A 72 31.67 32.97 21.34
C THR A 72 33.05 33.52 21.65
N ALA A 73 33.23 34.21 22.82
CA ALA A 73 34.53 34.76 23.24
C ALA A 73 35.57 33.66 23.50
N ASP A 74 35.15 32.55 24.16
CA ASP A 74 36.06 31.45 24.44
C ASP A 74 36.44 30.69 23.15
N VAL A 75 35.48 30.50 22.26
CA VAL A 75 35.71 29.86 20.95
C VAL A 75 36.67 30.69 20.10
N LEU A 76 36.45 32.00 20.02
CA LEU A 76 37.35 32.91 19.29
C LEU A 76 38.77 32.85 19.81
N LYS A 77 38.96 32.76 21.14
CA LYS A 77 40.27 32.57 21.75
C LYS A 77 40.90 31.23 21.35
N GLN A 78 40.14 30.14 21.41
CA GLN A 78 40.64 28.81 20.98
C GLN A 78 41.00 28.77 19.50
N LEU A 79 40.19 29.35 18.62
CA LEU A 79 40.43 29.40 17.17
C LEU A 79 41.71 30.25 16.87
N ARG A 80 41.90 31.37 17.57
CA ARG A 80 43.12 32.17 17.46
C ARG A 80 44.36 31.37 17.82
N ASP A 81 44.32 30.66 18.96
CA ASP A 81 45.45 29.87 19.44
C ASP A 81 45.74 28.67 18.51
N GLN A 82 44.69 28.06 17.92
CA GLN A 82 44.82 27.01 16.92
C GLN A 82 45.42 27.53 15.61
N LEU A 83 44.95 28.66 15.12
CA LEU A 83 45.48 29.31 13.90
C LEU A 83 46.96 29.63 14.07
N ALA A 84 47.38 30.19 15.22
CA ALA A 84 48.77 30.49 15.53
C ALA A 84 49.66 29.23 15.48
N ARG A 85 49.18 28.09 16.00
CA ARG A 85 49.89 26.79 15.93
C ARG A 85 50.05 26.31 14.48
N LEU A 86 48.99 26.36 13.66
CA LEU A 86 49.06 25.95 12.27
C LEU A 86 50.00 26.86 11.44
N GLN A 87 49.97 28.17 11.68
CA GLN A 87 50.86 29.10 11.07
C GLN A 87 52.31 28.83 11.42
N ALA A 88 52.61 28.55 12.71
CA ALA A 88 53.97 28.19 13.17
C ALA A 88 54.43 26.88 12.51
N GLN A 89 53.56 25.86 12.40
CA GLN A 89 53.89 24.62 11.73
C GLN A 89 54.16 24.84 10.23
N ALA A 90 53.34 25.63 9.53
CA ALA A 90 53.56 25.97 8.11
C ALA A 90 54.90 26.71 7.89
N MET A 91 55.27 27.63 8.80
CA MET A 91 56.55 28.31 8.76
C MET A 91 57.74 27.36 9.00
N GLU A 92 57.62 26.43 9.94
CA GLU A 92 58.66 25.44 10.21
C GLU A 92 58.85 24.49 9.00
N GLU A 93 57.78 24.02 8.39
CA GLU A 93 57.84 23.15 7.21
C GLU A 93 58.44 23.88 6.01
N ALA A 94 58.06 25.16 5.80
CA ALA A 94 58.66 26.00 4.75
C ALA A 94 60.15 26.21 4.99
N SER A 95 60.59 26.41 6.26
CA SER A 95 61.99 26.58 6.60
C SER A 95 62.84 25.32 6.35
N LYS A 96 62.21 24.15 6.40
CA LYS A 96 62.82 22.84 6.09
C LYS A 96 62.77 22.48 4.59
N GLY A 97 62.30 23.39 3.72
CA GLY A 97 62.23 23.18 2.28
C GLY A 97 61.18 22.17 1.85
N LYS A 98 60.20 21.85 2.67
CA LYS A 98 59.07 20.96 2.33
C LYS A 98 58.09 21.67 1.41
N VAL A 99 57.47 20.90 0.51
CA VAL A 99 56.36 21.35 -0.33
C VAL A 99 55.19 21.75 0.55
N ARG A 100 54.46 22.79 0.18
CA ARG A 100 53.24 23.26 0.87
C ARG A 100 52.26 22.12 1.06
N ASP A 101 51.75 21.97 2.28
CA ASP A 101 50.71 20.98 2.62
C ASP A 101 49.32 21.61 2.37
N PRO A 102 48.56 21.12 1.38
CA PRO A 102 47.22 21.63 1.09
C PRO A 102 46.25 21.50 2.26
N ILE A 103 46.46 20.50 3.15
CA ILE A 103 45.59 20.25 4.32
C ILE A 103 45.79 21.39 5.35
N LEU A 104 47.03 21.83 5.59
CA LEU A 104 47.32 22.95 6.48
C LEU A 104 46.76 24.28 5.94
N GLU A 105 46.93 24.54 4.65
CA GLU A 105 46.41 25.78 4.03
C GLU A 105 44.87 25.82 4.12
N THR A 106 44.20 24.71 3.79
CA THR A 106 42.75 24.62 3.88
C THR A 106 42.27 24.76 5.34
N GLY A 107 42.94 24.11 6.29
CA GLY A 107 42.60 24.22 7.71
C GLY A 107 42.73 25.63 8.27
N MET A 108 43.77 26.40 7.86
CA MET A 108 43.92 27.81 8.23
C MET A 108 42.80 28.68 7.64
N ALA A 109 42.47 28.51 6.36
CA ALA A 109 41.39 29.24 5.71
C ALA A 109 40.02 28.98 6.35
N ASP A 110 39.73 27.72 6.73
CA ASP A 110 38.50 27.36 7.42
C ASP A 110 38.38 28.02 8.79
N ILE A 111 39.48 28.03 9.57
CA ILE A 111 39.50 28.66 10.88
C ILE A 111 39.30 30.18 10.77
N GLU A 112 39.89 30.81 9.76
CA GLU A 112 39.71 32.26 9.51
C GLU A 112 38.27 32.57 9.12
N ALA A 113 37.67 31.80 8.20
CA ALA A 113 36.30 31.96 7.77
C ALA A 113 35.30 31.76 8.95
N LEU A 114 35.49 30.72 9.75
CA LEU A 114 34.64 30.47 10.94
C LEU A 114 34.77 31.59 11.97
N ARG A 115 36.01 32.09 12.23
CA ARG A 115 36.26 33.21 13.13
C ARG A 115 35.51 34.47 12.69
N ASP A 116 35.57 34.79 11.39
CA ASP A 116 34.90 35.97 10.83
C ASP A 116 33.36 35.83 10.94
N GLN A 117 32.79 34.68 10.68
CA GLN A 117 31.36 34.40 10.85
C GLN A 117 30.92 34.54 12.31
N LEU A 118 31.71 34.01 13.25
CA LEU A 118 31.42 34.15 14.70
C LEU A 118 31.53 35.61 15.17
N GLN A 119 32.48 36.39 14.67
CA GLN A 119 32.62 37.83 14.98
C GLN A 119 31.45 38.66 14.44
N GLN A 120 30.96 38.32 13.24
CA GLN A 120 29.80 38.97 12.62
C GLN A 120 28.47 38.53 13.26
N GLY A 121 28.45 37.46 14.11
CA GLY A 121 27.27 36.92 14.72
C GLY A 121 26.37 36.12 13.76
N THR A 122 26.88 35.81 12.55
CA THR A 122 26.15 35.02 11.54
C THR A 122 26.17 33.51 11.85
N ASP A 123 27.12 33.05 12.67
CA ASP A 123 27.26 31.68 13.11
C ASP A 123 27.41 31.59 14.64
N LYS A 124 27.13 30.41 15.19
CA LYS A 124 27.32 30.08 16.62
C LYS A 124 27.98 28.71 16.75
N PHE A 125 28.55 28.46 17.93
CA PHE A 125 29.29 27.25 18.22
C PHE A 125 28.67 26.45 19.35
N PHE A 126 28.65 25.13 19.20
CA PHE A 126 27.98 24.22 20.13
C PHE A 126 28.87 23.01 20.41
N GLU A 127 28.71 22.41 21.56
CA GLU A 127 29.15 21.06 21.87
C GLU A 127 27.96 20.12 21.73
N LEU A 128 28.14 19.07 20.93
CA LEU A 128 27.13 18.09 20.60
C LEU A 128 27.50 16.73 21.18
N GLY A 129 26.62 16.16 22.00
CA GLY A 129 26.62 14.75 22.40
C GLY A 129 25.47 14.01 21.73
N VAL A 130 25.76 12.92 21.01
CA VAL A 130 24.73 12.03 20.43
C VAL A 130 25.00 10.62 20.91
N TYR A 131 24.04 10.07 21.62
CA TYR A 131 24.11 8.73 22.21
C TYR A 131 22.96 7.88 21.72
N ILE A 132 23.23 6.61 21.45
CA ILE A 132 22.24 5.64 20.98
C ILE A 132 22.38 4.38 21.84
N THR A 133 21.32 4.00 22.56
CA THR A 133 21.25 2.74 23.30
C THR A 133 20.40 1.75 22.53
N ILE A 134 20.99 0.65 22.12
CA ILE A 134 20.37 -0.47 21.41
C ILE A 134 19.95 -1.57 22.38
N TYR A 135 18.81 -2.21 22.10
CA TYR A 135 18.23 -3.28 22.93
C TYR A 135 18.02 -4.54 22.10
N GLU A 136 18.60 -5.67 22.56
CA GLU A 136 18.48 -6.95 21.87
C GLU A 136 18.24 -8.11 22.87
N ASN A 137 17.90 -9.30 22.34
CA ASN A 137 17.63 -10.47 23.19
C ASN A 137 18.90 -11.28 23.50
N SER A 138 20.00 -11.02 22.81
CA SER A 138 21.29 -11.69 23.03
C SER A 138 22.46 -10.76 22.75
N VAL A 139 23.62 -11.05 23.34
CA VAL A 139 24.86 -10.32 23.06
C VAL A 139 25.30 -10.48 21.60
N LYS A 140 24.97 -11.60 20.95
CA LYS A 140 25.27 -11.82 19.54
C LYS A 140 24.48 -10.83 18.67
N GLU A 141 23.18 -10.75 18.87
CA GLU A 141 22.31 -9.80 18.15
C GLU A 141 22.73 -8.35 18.42
N LEU A 142 23.13 -8.05 19.66
CA LEU A 142 23.64 -6.73 20.04
C LEU A 142 24.89 -6.34 19.22
N ASN A 143 25.82 -7.29 19.01
CA ASN A 143 27.00 -7.07 18.18
C ASN A 143 26.64 -6.88 16.69
N GLU A 144 25.66 -7.64 16.19
CA GLU A 144 25.17 -7.53 14.80
C GLU A 144 24.51 -6.17 14.57
N THR A 145 23.66 -5.72 15.49
CA THR A 145 22.96 -4.41 15.41
C THR A 145 23.95 -3.25 15.53
N GLU A 146 24.90 -3.31 16.47
CA GLU A 146 25.98 -2.32 16.55
C GLU A 146 26.78 -2.24 15.26
N GLY A 147 27.15 -3.41 14.68
CA GLY A 147 27.87 -3.47 13.39
C GLY A 147 27.10 -2.82 12.25
N LYS A 148 25.77 -3.06 12.18
CA LYS A 148 24.90 -2.43 11.16
C LYS A 148 24.85 -0.91 11.34
N ILE A 149 24.63 -0.41 12.55
CA ILE A 149 24.58 1.03 12.84
C ILE A 149 25.92 1.68 12.50
N LYS A 150 27.03 1.09 12.91
CA LYS A 150 28.37 1.60 12.57
C LYS A 150 28.59 1.62 11.05
N GLY A 151 28.24 0.56 10.32
CA GLY A 151 28.40 0.53 8.88
C GLY A 151 27.59 1.61 8.15
N LEU A 152 26.34 1.88 8.59
CA LEU A 152 25.51 2.94 8.05
C LEU A 152 26.10 4.34 8.31
N LEU A 153 26.68 4.56 9.48
CA LEU A 153 27.33 5.82 9.85
C LEU A 153 28.68 6.01 9.12
N GLU A 154 29.50 4.95 9.07
CA GLU A 154 30.81 4.97 8.41
C GLU A 154 30.70 5.25 6.91
N TYR A 155 29.63 4.78 6.25
CA TYR A 155 29.33 5.15 4.87
C TYR A 155 29.21 6.67 4.67
N GLN A 156 28.81 7.39 5.72
CA GLN A 156 28.69 8.84 5.75
C GLN A 156 29.89 9.53 6.42
N LEU A 157 30.98 8.80 6.67
CA LEU A 157 32.17 9.26 7.37
C LEU A 157 31.89 9.73 8.81
N ILE A 158 30.86 9.18 9.45
CA ILE A 158 30.56 9.40 10.86
C ILE A 158 30.99 8.16 11.63
N PHE A 159 31.77 8.34 12.69
CA PHE A 159 32.33 7.24 13.45
C PHE A 159 31.69 7.15 14.84
N ALA A 160 31.10 6.01 15.14
CA ALA A 160 30.51 5.70 16.45
C ALA A 160 31.39 4.72 17.23
N LYS A 161 31.42 4.90 18.55
CA LYS A 161 32.13 4.02 19.48
C LYS A 161 31.20 3.55 20.60
N PRO A 162 31.34 2.31 21.08
CA PRO A 162 30.63 1.87 22.30
C PRO A 162 31.15 2.59 23.52
N ALA A 163 30.28 2.85 24.49
CA ALA A 163 30.64 3.44 25.79
C ALA A 163 31.30 2.41 26.72
N THR A 164 32.32 1.69 26.23
CA THR A 164 33.01 0.62 26.94
C THR A 164 33.54 1.11 28.28
N PHE A 165 33.29 0.33 29.35
CA PHE A 165 33.54 0.64 30.78
C PHE A 165 32.69 1.79 31.34
N ARG A 166 31.84 2.44 30.51
CA ARG A 166 30.94 3.53 30.90
C ARG A 166 29.52 3.28 30.43
N MET A 167 29.13 1.99 30.37
CA MET A 167 27.82 1.60 29.86
C MET A 167 26.67 2.18 30.67
N MET A 168 26.84 2.27 31.99
CA MET A 168 25.81 2.82 32.88
C MET A 168 25.59 4.31 32.64
N GLU A 169 26.67 5.09 32.51
CA GLU A 169 26.59 6.52 32.21
C GLU A 169 25.97 6.73 30.81
N GLY A 170 26.37 5.88 29.83
CA GLY A 170 25.78 5.92 28.50
C GLY A 170 24.29 5.63 28.52
N PHE A 171 23.86 4.58 29.21
CA PHE A 171 22.47 4.22 29.37
C PHE A 171 21.66 5.35 30.05
N ASN A 172 22.17 5.89 31.17
CA ASN A 172 21.51 6.98 31.87
C ASN A 172 21.37 8.23 30.99
N SER A 173 22.38 8.51 30.15
CA SER A 173 22.33 9.63 29.22
C SER A 173 21.28 9.45 28.09
N THR A 174 20.76 8.23 27.89
CA THR A 174 19.65 7.99 26.92
C THR A 174 18.28 7.94 27.57
N LEU A 175 18.20 7.97 28.91
CA LEU A 175 16.94 8.10 29.62
C LEU A 175 16.40 9.55 29.53
N PRO A 176 15.08 9.76 29.59
CA PRO A 176 14.47 11.09 29.48
C PRO A 176 14.58 11.88 30.79
N THR A 177 15.79 11.95 31.36
CA THR A 177 16.10 12.64 32.62
C THR A 177 16.81 13.98 32.41
N ASP A 178 17.17 14.31 31.16
CA ASP A 178 17.97 15.48 30.80
C ASP A 178 19.37 15.53 31.46
N GLU A 179 19.92 14.34 31.73
CA GLU A 179 21.27 14.20 32.34
C GLU A 179 22.26 13.63 31.34
N ASP A 180 23.28 14.42 30.98
CA ASP A 180 24.41 13.95 30.18
C ASP A 180 25.53 13.41 31.09
N GLN A 181 25.40 12.15 31.54
CA GLN A 181 26.40 11.51 32.40
C GLN A 181 27.62 11.01 31.62
N LEU A 182 27.45 10.67 30.33
CA LEU A 182 28.54 10.20 29.47
C LEU A 182 29.53 11.34 29.15
N ASN A 183 29.01 12.54 28.93
CA ASN A 183 29.77 13.77 28.72
C ASN A 183 30.86 13.64 27.64
N VAL A 184 30.49 13.10 26.49
CA VAL A 184 31.35 12.97 25.30
C VAL A 184 30.80 13.85 24.19
N HIS A 185 31.47 14.95 23.93
CA HIS A 185 30.99 15.96 23.00
C HIS A 185 31.91 16.16 21.80
N THR A 186 31.35 16.56 20.70
CA THR A 186 32.06 17.05 19.50
C THR A 186 31.58 18.47 19.17
N SER A 187 32.52 19.33 18.84
CA SER A 187 32.23 20.72 18.54
C SER A 187 31.67 20.86 17.13
N LEU A 188 30.55 21.56 16.98
CA LEU A 188 29.91 21.89 15.71
C LEU A 188 29.44 23.35 15.67
N ASN A 189 29.40 23.94 14.50
CA ASN A 189 28.77 25.24 14.26
C ASN A 189 27.29 25.09 13.81
N THR A 190 26.60 26.18 13.57
CA THR A 190 25.14 26.19 13.30
C THR A 190 24.74 25.33 12.10
N GLU A 191 25.49 25.40 10.99
CA GLU A 191 25.10 24.75 9.74
C GLU A 191 25.02 23.23 9.85
N PRO A 192 26.07 22.48 10.28
CA PRO A 192 25.96 21.04 10.49
C PRO A 192 25.02 20.68 11.65
N LEU A 193 24.90 21.51 12.68
CA LEU A 193 23.95 21.29 13.76
C LEU A 193 22.50 21.33 13.26
N SER A 194 22.17 22.24 12.36
CA SER A 194 20.82 22.36 11.79
C SER A 194 20.38 21.13 10.99
N SER A 195 21.33 20.34 10.48
CA SER A 195 21.06 19.11 9.74
C SER A 195 20.86 17.89 10.64
N LEU A 196 21.11 18.03 11.96
CA LEU A 196 21.11 16.94 12.93
C LEU A 196 19.73 16.40 13.23
N PHE A 197 18.72 17.29 13.32
CA PHE A 197 17.38 16.85 13.67
C PHE A 197 16.80 16.03 12.52
N PRO A 198 16.44 14.77 12.76
CA PRO A 198 15.89 13.91 11.72
C PRO A 198 14.44 14.32 11.46
N PHE A 199 14.24 15.29 10.58
CA PHE A 199 12.92 15.63 10.06
C PHE A 199 12.40 14.50 9.15
N ILE A 200 12.37 13.28 9.68
CA ILE A 200 11.87 12.12 8.96
C ILE A 200 10.41 11.95 9.36
N SER A 201 9.55 12.49 8.55
CA SER A 201 8.19 12.02 8.47
C SER A 201 7.94 11.65 7.01
N PHE A 202 7.53 10.42 6.76
CA PHE A 202 6.99 10.06 5.48
C PHE A 202 5.69 10.80 5.31
N ASP A 203 5.71 11.75 4.40
CA ASP A 203 4.54 12.52 4.00
C ASP A 203 4.10 12.00 2.62
N LEU A 204 2.87 11.52 2.53
CA LEU A 204 2.24 11.10 1.28
C LEU A 204 1.30 12.20 0.77
N THR A 205 1.71 13.44 0.90
CA THR A 205 0.96 14.61 0.45
C THR A 205 1.47 15.10 -0.89
N SER A 206 0.58 15.18 -1.88
CA SER A 206 0.85 15.84 -3.16
C SER A 206 -0.04 17.07 -3.32
N ASN A 207 0.27 17.92 -4.31
CA ASN A 207 -0.52 19.13 -4.59
C ASN A 207 -1.83 18.86 -5.35
N SER A 208 -2.17 17.60 -5.62
CA SER A 208 -3.36 17.21 -6.40
C SER A 208 -3.78 15.79 -6.10
N GLY A 209 -5.06 15.50 -6.29
CA GLY A 209 -5.65 14.19 -6.10
C GLY A 209 -6.74 14.19 -5.03
N ILE A 210 -7.02 13.03 -4.48
CA ILE A 210 -8.03 12.84 -3.44
C ILE A 210 -7.38 12.66 -2.07
N LEU A 211 -8.09 13.03 -1.02
CA LEU A 211 -7.70 12.78 0.36
C LEU A 211 -8.05 11.32 0.71
N TYR A 212 -7.05 10.49 1.00
CA TYR A 212 -7.28 9.11 1.49
C TYR A 212 -7.51 9.08 3.00
N GLY A 213 -6.81 9.91 3.76
CA GLY A 213 -6.92 9.95 5.22
C GLY A 213 -5.86 10.83 5.86
N ILE A 214 -5.58 10.54 7.12
CA ILE A 214 -4.58 11.25 7.94
C ILE A 214 -3.51 10.25 8.38
N ASN A 215 -2.25 10.60 8.20
CA ASN A 215 -1.11 9.86 8.72
C ASN A 215 -1.14 9.84 10.25
N THR A 216 -1.09 8.66 10.85
CA THR A 216 -1.21 8.50 12.31
C THR A 216 0.06 8.90 13.07
N HIS A 217 1.22 9.03 12.41
CA HIS A 217 2.47 9.40 13.04
C HIS A 217 2.65 10.92 13.18
N ASN A 218 2.32 11.68 12.12
CA ASN A 218 2.61 13.11 12.07
C ASN A 218 1.38 13.98 11.80
N ASN A 219 0.19 13.39 11.72
CA ASN A 219 -1.09 14.05 11.40
C ASN A 219 -1.11 14.77 10.04
N SER A 220 -0.17 14.49 9.13
CA SER A 220 -0.22 15.01 7.77
C SER A 220 -1.35 14.38 6.96
N LEU A 221 -1.77 15.06 5.91
CA LEU A 221 -2.79 14.55 5.00
C LEU A 221 -2.19 13.49 4.08
N VAL A 222 -2.92 12.41 3.85
CA VAL A 222 -2.60 11.41 2.81
C VAL A 222 -3.40 11.78 1.58
N LEU A 223 -2.81 12.61 0.72
CA LEU A 223 -3.46 13.20 -0.45
C LEU A 223 -2.58 13.00 -1.68
N PHE A 224 -3.10 12.32 -2.70
CA PHE A 224 -2.42 12.16 -3.98
C PHE A 224 -3.39 11.72 -5.08
N ASP A 225 -2.91 11.77 -6.32
CA ASP A 225 -3.62 11.32 -7.50
C ASP A 225 -3.09 9.95 -7.94
N ARG A 226 -3.92 8.90 -7.82
CA ARG A 226 -3.54 7.53 -8.21
C ARG A 226 -3.14 7.41 -9.67
N PHE A 227 -3.66 8.26 -10.54
CA PHE A 227 -3.36 8.24 -11.99
C PHE A 227 -2.00 8.87 -12.35
N LYS A 228 -1.27 9.42 -11.36
CA LYS A 228 0.11 9.88 -11.49
C LYS A 228 1.14 8.85 -11.04
N LEU A 229 0.71 7.71 -10.48
CA LEU A 229 1.59 6.64 -10.02
C LEU A 229 2.14 5.81 -11.18
N GLU A 230 3.13 4.95 -10.90
CA GLU A 230 3.69 4.01 -11.88
C GLU A 230 2.63 3.08 -12.46
N ASN A 231 1.72 2.59 -11.63
CA ASN A 231 0.49 1.94 -12.02
C ASN A 231 -0.67 2.47 -11.19
N TYR A 232 -1.90 2.28 -11.69
CA TYR A 232 -3.10 2.85 -11.09
C TYR A 232 -3.87 1.83 -10.24
N ASN A 233 -3.30 0.64 -10.04
CA ASN A 233 -3.98 -0.45 -9.34
C ASN A 233 -3.85 -0.31 -7.82
N SER A 234 -4.84 -0.87 -7.14
CA SER A 234 -4.92 -0.92 -5.69
C SER A 234 -5.35 -2.31 -5.21
N VAL A 235 -4.79 -2.76 -4.11
CA VAL A 235 -5.26 -3.94 -3.37
C VAL A 235 -5.64 -3.54 -1.95
N VAL A 236 -6.75 -4.07 -1.46
CA VAL A 236 -7.27 -3.76 -0.12
C VAL A 236 -7.57 -5.04 0.62
N PHE A 237 -6.89 -5.25 1.72
CA PHE A 237 -7.01 -6.43 2.54
C PHE A 237 -7.47 -6.11 3.95
N GLY A 238 -8.31 -6.95 4.52
CA GLY A 238 -8.72 -6.84 5.91
C GLY A 238 -9.88 -7.76 6.23
N LYS A 239 -10.01 -8.15 7.49
CA LYS A 239 -11.14 -8.98 7.92
C LYS A 239 -12.48 -8.27 7.75
N SER A 240 -13.57 -9.04 7.77
CA SER A 240 -14.93 -8.48 7.80
C SER A 240 -15.10 -7.50 8.98
N GLY A 241 -15.77 -6.37 8.75
CA GLY A 241 -15.91 -5.29 9.74
C GLY A 241 -14.63 -4.47 10.00
N GLY A 242 -13.53 -4.69 9.26
CA GLY A 242 -12.28 -3.94 9.41
C GLY A 242 -12.28 -2.55 8.77
N GLY A 243 -13.34 -2.16 8.05
CA GLY A 243 -13.46 -0.84 7.41
C GLY A 243 -13.06 -0.80 5.94
N LYS A 244 -12.86 -1.95 5.26
CA LYS A 244 -12.51 -2.02 3.84
C LYS A 244 -13.50 -1.28 2.95
N SER A 245 -14.76 -1.68 3.00
CA SER A 245 -15.83 -1.11 2.16
C SER A 245 -16.03 0.38 2.44
N TYR A 246 -15.92 0.81 3.71
CA TYR A 246 -15.97 2.22 4.09
C TYR A 246 -14.84 3.02 3.42
N THR A 247 -13.60 2.53 3.51
CA THR A 247 -12.42 3.18 2.92
C THR A 247 -12.58 3.32 1.40
N ILE A 248 -13.03 2.26 0.74
CA ILE A 248 -13.16 2.24 -0.71
C ILE A 248 -14.37 3.06 -1.19
N LYS A 249 -15.50 3.05 -0.48
CA LYS A 249 -16.63 3.92 -0.79
C LYS A 249 -16.24 5.40 -0.71
N LEU A 250 -15.40 5.76 0.26
CA LEU A 250 -14.89 7.13 0.38
C LEU A 250 -13.96 7.49 -0.79
N GLU A 251 -13.05 6.58 -1.18
CA GLU A 251 -12.21 6.75 -2.38
C GLU A 251 -13.06 6.93 -3.64
N ILE A 252 -14.09 6.09 -3.82
CA ILE A 252 -15.02 6.15 -4.95
C ILE A 252 -15.72 7.51 -4.98
N LEU A 253 -16.34 7.91 -3.88
CA LEU A 253 -17.09 9.17 -3.78
C LEU A 253 -16.21 10.37 -4.16
N ARG A 254 -15.00 10.42 -3.63
CA ARG A 254 -14.02 11.47 -3.93
C ARG A 254 -13.52 11.43 -5.36
N SER A 255 -13.33 10.24 -5.92
CA SER A 255 -12.90 10.05 -7.32
C SER A 255 -13.99 10.48 -8.31
N LEU A 256 -15.26 10.22 -8.01
CA LEU A 256 -16.41 10.67 -8.82
C LEU A 256 -16.47 12.20 -8.94
N VAL A 257 -16.14 12.93 -7.86
CA VAL A 257 -16.08 14.40 -7.87
C VAL A 257 -15.05 14.93 -8.89
N PHE A 258 -13.97 14.17 -9.13
CA PHE A 258 -12.96 14.49 -10.14
C PHE A 258 -13.28 13.94 -11.53
N GLY A 259 -14.50 13.41 -11.76
CA GLY A 259 -14.93 12.91 -13.05
C GLY A 259 -14.41 11.51 -13.40
N THR A 260 -13.83 10.77 -12.47
CA THR A 260 -13.41 9.39 -12.68
C THR A 260 -14.64 8.49 -12.78
N GLN A 261 -14.74 7.69 -13.84
CA GLN A 261 -15.79 6.66 -13.96
C GLN A 261 -15.44 5.46 -13.05
N VAL A 262 -16.44 4.93 -12.36
CA VAL A 262 -16.26 3.78 -11.46
C VAL A 262 -17.18 2.64 -11.84
N LEU A 263 -16.62 1.45 -12.08
CA LEU A 263 -17.31 0.23 -12.47
C LEU A 263 -17.05 -0.83 -11.40
N ILE A 264 -18.10 -1.31 -10.74
CA ILE A 264 -18.01 -2.14 -9.54
C ILE A 264 -18.65 -3.50 -9.78
N ILE A 265 -17.95 -4.56 -9.40
CA ILE A 265 -18.52 -5.91 -9.24
C ILE A 265 -18.74 -6.10 -7.74
N ASP A 266 -20.00 -6.24 -7.35
CA ASP A 266 -20.48 -6.22 -5.96
C ASP A 266 -21.23 -7.52 -5.60
N PRO A 267 -20.56 -8.51 -5.03
CA PRO A 267 -21.18 -9.77 -4.65
C PRO A 267 -22.13 -9.69 -3.45
N GLU A 268 -22.01 -8.62 -2.64
CA GLU A 268 -22.74 -8.53 -1.36
C GLU A 268 -23.73 -7.34 -1.29
N ASP A 269 -23.95 -6.61 -2.43
CA ASP A 269 -24.81 -5.42 -2.52
C ASP A 269 -24.41 -4.27 -1.57
N GLU A 270 -23.13 -4.15 -1.28
CA GLU A 270 -22.62 -3.11 -0.37
C GLU A 270 -22.60 -1.71 -1.00
N TYR A 271 -22.50 -1.60 -2.35
CA TYR A 271 -22.32 -0.33 -3.05
C TYR A 271 -23.62 0.22 -3.66
N LYS A 272 -24.73 -0.50 -3.58
CA LYS A 272 -26.02 -0.10 -4.13
C LYS A 272 -26.50 1.24 -3.56
N TYR A 273 -26.48 1.39 -2.22
CA TYR A 273 -26.91 2.63 -1.58
C TYR A 273 -26.09 3.85 -2.02
N LEU A 274 -24.77 3.68 -2.17
CA LEU A 274 -23.89 4.72 -2.69
C LEU A 274 -24.28 5.07 -4.13
N ALA A 275 -24.49 4.07 -5.02
CA ALA A 275 -24.89 4.30 -6.41
C ALA A 275 -26.21 5.07 -6.51
N ASP A 276 -27.23 4.66 -5.78
CA ASP A 276 -28.54 5.34 -5.74
C ASP A 276 -28.40 6.79 -5.27
N THR A 277 -27.52 7.04 -4.29
CA THR A 277 -27.35 8.40 -3.72
C THR A 277 -26.59 9.34 -4.65
N VAL A 278 -25.60 8.85 -5.42
CA VAL A 278 -24.81 9.68 -6.35
C VAL A 278 -25.37 9.74 -7.76
N GLY A 279 -26.55 9.15 -8.02
CA GLY A 279 -27.16 9.08 -9.34
C GLY A 279 -26.46 8.08 -10.27
N GLY A 280 -25.84 7.06 -9.71
CA GLY A 280 -25.25 5.93 -10.44
C GLY A 280 -26.30 4.98 -10.98
N SER A 281 -25.85 3.90 -11.64
CA SER A 281 -26.70 2.84 -12.19
C SER A 281 -26.45 1.52 -11.45
N PRO A 282 -27.28 1.15 -10.48
CA PRO A 282 -27.25 -0.21 -9.94
C PRO A 282 -27.83 -1.17 -10.98
N VAL A 283 -27.06 -2.19 -11.34
CA VAL A 283 -27.42 -3.24 -12.28
C VAL A 283 -27.51 -4.55 -11.50
N LYS A 284 -28.68 -5.15 -11.49
CA LYS A 284 -28.89 -6.43 -10.81
C LYS A 284 -28.72 -7.58 -11.78
N ILE A 285 -27.72 -8.42 -11.56
CA ILE A 285 -27.49 -9.63 -12.33
C ILE A 285 -27.90 -10.85 -11.48
N SER A 286 -28.94 -11.54 -11.92
CA SER A 286 -29.43 -12.77 -11.30
C SER A 286 -30.17 -13.61 -12.35
N ILE A 287 -30.52 -14.85 -12.02
CA ILE A 287 -31.24 -15.77 -12.91
C ILE A 287 -32.58 -15.17 -13.38
N ASN A 288 -33.26 -14.43 -12.50
CA ASN A 288 -34.58 -13.87 -12.73
C ASN A 288 -34.55 -12.35 -12.97
N SER A 289 -33.42 -11.78 -13.28
CA SER A 289 -33.29 -10.34 -13.55
C SER A 289 -33.76 -10.02 -14.98
N ASP A 290 -34.35 -8.81 -15.15
CA ASP A 290 -34.61 -8.24 -16.46
C ASP A 290 -33.35 -7.60 -17.10
N GLN A 291 -32.24 -7.59 -16.39
CA GLN A 291 -30.96 -7.03 -16.84
C GLN A 291 -30.00 -8.15 -17.21
N HIS A 292 -29.48 -8.11 -18.43
CA HIS A 292 -28.69 -9.18 -19.01
C HIS A 292 -27.43 -8.66 -19.68
N VAL A 293 -26.38 -9.48 -19.66
CA VAL A 293 -25.13 -9.30 -20.39
C VAL A 293 -24.90 -10.52 -21.27
N ASN A 294 -24.84 -10.30 -22.58
CA ASN A 294 -24.57 -11.38 -23.53
C ASN A 294 -23.06 -11.62 -23.64
N PRO A 295 -22.57 -12.83 -23.33
CA PRO A 295 -21.14 -13.14 -23.45
C PRO A 295 -20.62 -13.03 -24.90
N PHE A 296 -21.48 -13.10 -25.90
CA PHE A 296 -21.13 -13.07 -27.34
C PHE A 296 -21.05 -11.67 -27.94
N ASP A 297 -21.24 -10.60 -27.17
CA ASP A 297 -21.11 -9.23 -27.66
C ASP A 297 -19.67 -8.92 -28.08
N LEU A 298 -19.51 -8.60 -29.39
CA LEU A 298 -18.20 -8.21 -29.92
C LEU A 298 -17.95 -6.71 -29.74
N PRO A 299 -16.74 -6.32 -29.34
CA PRO A 299 -16.37 -4.92 -29.27
C PRO A 299 -16.21 -4.35 -30.69
N ALA A 300 -16.72 -3.14 -30.92
CA ALA A 300 -16.47 -2.43 -32.17
C ALA A 300 -14.96 -2.13 -32.33
N PRO A 301 -14.37 -2.34 -33.52
CA PRO A 301 -12.99 -2.02 -33.82
C PRO A 301 -12.74 -0.51 -33.71
N LYS A 302 -11.53 -0.14 -33.26
CA LYS A 302 -11.02 1.23 -33.33
C LYS A 302 -10.40 1.50 -34.69
N GLU A 303 -10.20 2.79 -34.97
CA GLU A 303 -9.43 3.21 -36.14
C GLU A 303 -8.01 2.60 -36.10
N GLY A 304 -7.70 1.78 -37.12
CA GLY A 304 -6.41 1.06 -37.22
C GLY A 304 -6.36 -0.32 -36.55
N GLU A 305 -7.42 -0.79 -35.90
CA GLU A 305 -7.52 -2.17 -35.40
C GLU A 305 -8.14 -3.09 -36.49
N LEU A 306 -7.55 -4.29 -36.62
CA LEU A 306 -8.10 -5.31 -37.53
C LEU A 306 -9.25 -6.06 -36.82
N GLY A 307 -10.41 -6.15 -37.49
CA GLY A 307 -11.55 -6.92 -36.98
C GLY A 307 -11.19 -8.36 -36.64
N ALA A 308 -10.30 -8.97 -37.41
CA ALA A 308 -9.82 -10.33 -37.21
C ALA A 308 -9.08 -10.53 -35.85
N ASP A 309 -8.32 -9.54 -35.41
CA ASP A 309 -7.58 -9.65 -34.12
C ASP A 309 -8.55 -9.51 -32.94
N ILE A 310 -9.55 -8.63 -33.08
CA ILE A 310 -10.61 -8.46 -32.07
C ILE A 310 -11.42 -9.75 -31.97
N PHE A 311 -11.84 -10.30 -33.09
CA PHE A 311 -12.62 -11.54 -33.17
C PHE A 311 -11.84 -12.69 -32.49
N ARG A 312 -10.56 -12.89 -32.86
CA ARG A 312 -9.71 -13.92 -32.26
C ARG A 312 -9.56 -13.76 -30.76
N SER A 313 -9.28 -12.52 -30.30
CA SER A 313 -9.15 -12.24 -28.86
C SER A 313 -10.46 -12.56 -28.12
N HIS A 314 -11.60 -12.23 -28.71
CA HIS A 314 -12.88 -12.48 -28.10
C HIS A 314 -13.24 -13.98 -28.03
N ILE A 315 -12.90 -14.76 -29.06
CA ILE A 315 -13.05 -16.24 -29.02
C ILE A 315 -12.24 -16.83 -27.84
N LEU A 316 -11.02 -16.35 -27.61
CA LEU A 316 -10.21 -16.78 -26.45
C LEU A 316 -10.86 -16.41 -25.11
N ASP A 317 -11.42 -15.21 -24.99
CA ASP A 317 -12.13 -14.78 -23.78
C ASP A 317 -13.39 -15.63 -23.55
N LEU A 318 -14.15 -15.94 -24.62
CA LEU A 318 -15.30 -16.84 -24.57
C LEU A 318 -14.93 -18.28 -24.21
N SER A 319 -13.86 -18.80 -24.79
CA SER A 319 -13.35 -20.13 -24.44
C SER A 319 -13.03 -20.21 -22.93
N GLY A 320 -12.47 -19.14 -22.37
CA GLY A 320 -12.26 -19.01 -20.93
C GLY A 320 -13.56 -19.04 -20.12
N LEU A 321 -14.59 -18.30 -20.55
CA LEU A 321 -15.90 -18.34 -19.89
C LEU A 321 -16.55 -19.73 -20.00
N MET A 322 -16.48 -20.36 -21.17
CA MET A 322 -17.04 -21.69 -21.37
C MET A 322 -16.38 -22.76 -20.49
N LYS A 323 -15.09 -22.64 -20.18
CA LYS A 323 -14.42 -23.52 -19.19
C LYS A 323 -14.99 -23.36 -17.77
N LEU A 324 -15.44 -22.17 -17.39
CA LEU A 324 -16.13 -21.98 -16.11
C LEU A 324 -17.55 -22.56 -16.13
N VAL A 325 -18.24 -22.43 -17.27
CA VAL A 325 -19.62 -22.90 -17.47
C VAL A 325 -19.69 -24.43 -17.61
N LEU A 326 -18.79 -25.00 -18.39
CA LEU A 326 -18.78 -26.44 -18.71
C LEU A 326 -17.92 -27.28 -17.73
N GLY A 327 -17.06 -26.64 -16.95
CA GLY A 327 -16.07 -27.32 -16.11
C GLY A 327 -14.84 -27.76 -16.93
N GLU A 328 -14.10 -28.75 -16.41
CA GLU A 328 -12.90 -29.28 -17.08
C GLU A 328 -13.26 -29.89 -18.44
N LEU A 329 -12.47 -29.55 -19.44
CA LEU A 329 -12.60 -30.04 -20.82
C LEU A 329 -11.38 -30.88 -21.17
N THR A 330 -11.60 -31.97 -21.91
CA THR A 330 -10.48 -32.70 -22.53
C THR A 330 -9.85 -31.86 -23.65
N PRO A 331 -8.61 -32.20 -24.09
CA PRO A 331 -8.00 -31.52 -25.24
C PRO A 331 -8.86 -31.58 -26.50
N GLU A 332 -9.55 -32.71 -26.74
CA GLU A 332 -10.47 -32.92 -27.86
C GLU A 332 -11.71 -32.02 -27.71
N GLU A 333 -12.36 -32.00 -26.54
CA GLU A 333 -13.50 -31.12 -26.27
C GLU A 333 -13.10 -29.64 -26.43
N SER A 334 -11.89 -29.25 -26.01
CA SER A 334 -11.40 -27.88 -26.16
C SER A 334 -11.25 -27.46 -27.64
N ALA A 335 -10.75 -28.37 -28.49
CA ALA A 335 -10.62 -28.13 -29.93
C ALA A 335 -12.01 -28.02 -30.60
N ILE A 336 -12.94 -28.90 -30.23
CA ILE A 336 -14.33 -28.85 -30.75
C ILE A 336 -15.02 -27.56 -30.30
N LEU A 337 -14.80 -27.11 -29.04
CA LEU A 337 -15.36 -25.85 -28.54
C LEU A 337 -14.86 -24.65 -29.33
N ASP A 338 -13.59 -24.56 -29.66
CA ASP A 338 -13.03 -23.45 -30.45
C ASP A 338 -13.67 -23.39 -31.84
N GLU A 339 -13.85 -24.55 -32.51
CA GLU A 339 -14.55 -24.64 -33.78
C GLU A 339 -16.03 -24.24 -33.65
N ALA A 340 -16.72 -24.75 -32.61
CA ALA A 340 -18.12 -24.42 -32.34
C ALA A 340 -18.34 -22.93 -32.09
N LEU A 341 -17.44 -22.27 -31.36
CA LEU A 341 -17.52 -20.83 -31.12
C LEU A 341 -17.42 -20.04 -32.43
N ILE A 342 -16.51 -20.39 -33.34
CA ILE A 342 -16.36 -19.74 -34.65
C ILE A 342 -17.63 -19.98 -35.51
N GLN A 343 -18.14 -21.22 -35.55
CA GLN A 343 -19.36 -21.55 -36.29
C GLN A 343 -20.60 -20.83 -35.72
N THR A 344 -20.64 -20.60 -34.40
CA THR A 344 -21.73 -19.86 -33.74
C THR A 344 -21.84 -18.43 -34.25
N TYR A 345 -20.71 -17.76 -34.52
CA TYR A 345 -20.72 -16.45 -35.14
C TYR A 345 -21.08 -16.51 -36.65
N ALA A 346 -20.59 -17.54 -37.34
CA ALA A 346 -20.84 -17.71 -38.77
C ALA A 346 -22.34 -17.85 -39.12
N ILE A 347 -23.16 -18.46 -38.26
CA ILE A 347 -24.63 -18.55 -38.47
C ILE A 347 -25.34 -17.18 -38.41
N LYS A 348 -24.68 -16.14 -37.90
CA LYS A 348 -25.16 -14.75 -37.87
C LYS A 348 -24.44 -13.89 -38.93
N ASP A 349 -23.79 -14.49 -39.92
CA ASP A 349 -22.99 -13.83 -40.96
C ASP A 349 -21.82 -12.99 -40.38
N ILE A 350 -21.37 -13.32 -39.16
CA ILE A 350 -20.24 -12.67 -38.48
C ILE A 350 -18.98 -13.47 -38.75
N SER A 351 -18.00 -12.85 -39.42
CA SER A 351 -16.66 -13.39 -39.68
C SER A 351 -15.57 -12.37 -39.27
N PRO A 352 -14.31 -12.79 -39.21
CA PRO A 352 -13.19 -11.86 -38.93
C PRO A 352 -13.12 -10.66 -39.92
N GLU A 353 -13.64 -10.80 -41.12
CA GLU A 353 -13.62 -9.79 -42.18
C GLU A 353 -14.93 -8.98 -42.26
N SER A 354 -16.00 -9.38 -41.57
CA SER A 354 -17.29 -8.70 -41.61
C SER A 354 -17.33 -7.43 -40.76
N ASP A 355 -18.21 -6.48 -41.10
CA ASP A 355 -18.57 -5.35 -40.25
C ASP A 355 -19.59 -5.81 -39.17
N PHE A 356 -19.09 -6.51 -38.17
CA PHE A 356 -19.92 -7.10 -37.12
C PHE A 356 -20.59 -6.07 -36.19
N THR A 357 -20.29 -4.77 -36.34
CA THR A 357 -20.93 -3.72 -35.52
C THR A 357 -22.41 -3.53 -35.88
N LYS A 358 -22.82 -4.01 -37.04
CA LYS A 358 -24.18 -3.89 -37.57
C LYS A 358 -24.99 -5.17 -37.47
N LEU A 359 -24.36 -6.26 -37.08
CA LEU A 359 -24.97 -7.58 -37.01
C LEU A 359 -25.36 -7.93 -35.58
N PRO A 360 -26.52 -8.55 -35.36
CA PRO A 360 -26.89 -8.99 -34.02
C PRO A 360 -25.96 -10.13 -33.56
N PRO A 361 -25.35 -10.04 -32.38
CA PRO A 361 -24.50 -11.12 -31.86
C PRO A 361 -25.33 -12.38 -31.60
N PRO A 362 -24.73 -13.57 -31.70
CA PRO A 362 -25.38 -14.80 -31.28
C PRO A 362 -25.63 -14.81 -29.79
N VAL A 363 -26.41 -15.77 -29.31
CA VAL A 363 -26.66 -16.05 -27.90
C VAL A 363 -26.20 -17.48 -27.55
N LEU A 364 -26.17 -17.82 -26.27
CA LEU A 364 -25.69 -19.12 -25.79
C LEU A 364 -26.47 -20.30 -26.41
N GLY A 365 -27.78 -20.13 -26.71
CA GLY A 365 -28.60 -21.12 -27.38
C GLY A 365 -28.14 -21.41 -28.82
N ASP A 366 -27.57 -20.43 -29.51
CA ASP A 366 -26.98 -20.64 -30.84
C ASP A 366 -25.76 -21.58 -30.74
N LEU A 367 -24.88 -21.38 -29.73
CA LEU A 367 -23.76 -22.28 -29.47
C LEU A 367 -24.21 -23.70 -29.13
N GLN A 368 -25.27 -23.86 -28.31
CA GLN A 368 -25.84 -25.17 -28.04
C GLN A 368 -26.27 -25.89 -29.30
N SER A 369 -26.98 -25.20 -30.18
CA SER A 369 -27.44 -25.77 -31.45
C SER A 369 -26.29 -26.24 -32.35
N ILE A 370 -25.16 -25.51 -32.35
CA ILE A 370 -23.96 -25.93 -33.08
C ILE A 370 -23.36 -27.19 -32.43
N LEU A 371 -23.20 -27.20 -31.08
CA LEU A 371 -22.63 -28.35 -30.37
C LEU A 371 -23.45 -29.62 -30.53
N GLU A 372 -24.78 -29.51 -30.62
CA GLU A 372 -25.69 -30.65 -30.89
C GLU A 372 -25.49 -31.28 -32.29
N GLY A 373 -24.93 -30.50 -33.23
CA GLY A 373 -24.59 -30.97 -34.58
C GLY A 373 -23.18 -31.51 -34.77
N LEU A 374 -22.29 -31.33 -33.76
CA LEU A 374 -20.88 -31.72 -33.88
C LEU A 374 -20.61 -33.06 -33.17
N THR A 375 -19.95 -33.97 -33.90
CA THR A 375 -19.53 -35.27 -33.33
C THR A 375 -18.51 -35.08 -32.22
N GLY A 376 -18.72 -35.73 -31.07
CA GLY A 376 -17.84 -35.60 -29.89
C GLY A 376 -18.17 -34.41 -28.99
N ALA A 377 -19.20 -33.64 -29.29
CA ALA A 377 -19.66 -32.50 -28.49
C ALA A 377 -20.85 -32.85 -27.56
N GLU A 378 -21.35 -34.07 -27.57
CA GLU A 378 -22.61 -34.49 -26.91
C GLU A 378 -22.58 -34.20 -25.39
N SER A 379 -21.42 -34.42 -24.76
CA SER A 379 -21.17 -34.12 -23.32
C SER A 379 -21.29 -32.61 -23.07
N MET A 380 -20.64 -31.78 -23.89
CA MET A 380 -20.68 -30.32 -23.76
C MET A 380 -22.07 -29.77 -24.00
N ALA A 381 -22.78 -30.22 -25.06
CA ALA A 381 -24.15 -29.84 -25.36
C ALA A 381 -25.10 -30.15 -24.18
N THR A 382 -24.93 -31.33 -23.56
CA THR A 382 -25.73 -31.74 -22.41
C THR A 382 -25.47 -30.84 -21.19
N ARG A 383 -24.18 -30.53 -20.88
CA ARG A 383 -23.81 -29.64 -19.78
C ARG A 383 -24.29 -28.21 -20.02
N LEU A 384 -24.24 -27.73 -21.25
CA LEU A 384 -24.69 -26.38 -21.63
C LEU A 384 -26.21 -26.19 -21.51
N LYS A 385 -26.98 -27.27 -21.64
CA LYS A 385 -28.44 -27.26 -21.57
C LYS A 385 -28.98 -26.66 -20.26
N LYS A 386 -28.23 -26.81 -19.15
CA LYS A 386 -28.55 -26.19 -17.86
C LYS A 386 -28.69 -24.66 -17.96
N TYR A 387 -27.93 -24.01 -18.86
CA TYR A 387 -27.83 -22.56 -19.03
C TYR A 387 -28.64 -22.01 -20.22
N THR A 388 -29.15 -22.86 -21.10
CA THR A 388 -29.89 -22.44 -22.31
C THR A 388 -31.39 -22.68 -22.20
N SER A 389 -31.80 -23.82 -21.66
CA SER A 389 -33.22 -24.22 -21.50
C SER A 389 -33.53 -24.80 -20.12
N GLY A 390 -32.50 -25.00 -19.28
CA GLY A 390 -32.63 -25.52 -17.91
C GLY A 390 -32.79 -24.43 -16.86
N THR A 391 -32.42 -24.75 -15.62
CA THR A 391 -32.65 -23.91 -14.44
C THR A 391 -32.00 -22.53 -14.51
N PHE A 392 -30.90 -22.38 -15.26
CA PHE A 392 -30.13 -21.14 -15.37
C PHE A 392 -30.30 -20.42 -16.72
N ALA A 393 -31.34 -20.74 -17.51
CA ALA A 393 -31.54 -20.23 -18.87
C ALA A 393 -31.68 -18.70 -18.93
N GLY A 394 -32.22 -18.05 -17.91
CA GLY A 394 -32.39 -16.59 -17.88
C GLY A 394 -31.10 -15.78 -17.73
N PHE A 395 -29.99 -16.41 -17.36
CA PHE A 395 -28.77 -15.69 -17.01
C PHE A 395 -27.85 -15.38 -18.21
N LEU A 396 -27.54 -16.38 -19.06
CA LEU A 396 -26.54 -16.26 -20.12
C LEU A 396 -27.10 -16.24 -21.52
N ASN A 397 -28.40 -16.53 -21.70
CA ASN A 397 -29.03 -16.76 -22.99
C ASN A 397 -29.94 -15.61 -23.42
N GLN A 398 -29.54 -14.35 -23.19
CA GLN A 398 -30.30 -13.15 -23.54
C GLN A 398 -29.37 -12.08 -24.13
N PRO A 399 -29.90 -11.19 -25.04
CA PRO A 399 -29.12 -10.06 -25.52
C PRO A 399 -28.83 -9.06 -24.40
N THR A 400 -27.72 -8.33 -24.51
CA THR A 400 -27.35 -7.29 -23.56
C THR A 400 -28.32 -6.11 -23.60
N ASN A 401 -28.75 -5.67 -22.42
CA ASN A 401 -29.62 -4.51 -22.24
C ASN A 401 -29.11 -3.54 -21.15
N VAL A 402 -27.87 -3.71 -20.68
CA VAL A 402 -27.26 -2.90 -19.64
C VAL A 402 -26.47 -1.73 -20.25
N PRO A 403 -26.79 -0.46 -19.91
CA PRO A 403 -26.01 0.69 -20.37
C PRO A 403 -24.72 0.86 -19.52
N LEU A 404 -23.61 1.27 -20.18
CA LEU A 404 -22.32 1.55 -19.53
C LEU A 404 -21.91 3.03 -19.57
N ASP A 405 -22.85 3.95 -19.72
CA ASP A 405 -22.52 5.36 -19.97
C ASP A 405 -22.55 6.23 -18.69
N ASN A 406 -23.00 5.68 -17.55
CA ASN A 406 -23.04 6.39 -16.28
C ASN A 406 -21.63 6.51 -15.64
N SER A 407 -21.46 7.54 -14.79
CA SER A 407 -20.23 7.76 -14.05
C SER A 407 -19.94 6.68 -12.99
N MET A 408 -20.99 6.09 -12.42
CA MET A 408 -20.89 4.96 -11.49
C MET A 408 -21.87 3.86 -11.90
N ILE A 409 -21.37 2.64 -12.05
CA ILE A 409 -22.16 1.46 -12.38
C ILE A 409 -21.79 0.35 -11.40
N VAL A 410 -22.78 -0.22 -10.75
CA VAL A 410 -22.62 -1.29 -9.75
C VAL A 410 -23.33 -2.52 -10.25
N PHE A 411 -22.58 -3.59 -10.50
CA PHE A 411 -23.12 -4.90 -10.85
C PHE A 411 -23.31 -5.73 -9.58
N GLY A 412 -24.52 -5.70 -9.03
CA GLY A 412 -24.90 -6.51 -7.89
C GLY A 412 -25.20 -7.95 -8.29
N ILE A 413 -24.52 -8.91 -7.67
CA ILE A 413 -24.70 -10.35 -7.92
C ILE A 413 -25.04 -11.12 -6.65
N ARG A 414 -25.52 -10.45 -5.61
CA ARG A 414 -25.86 -11.05 -4.32
C ARG A 414 -26.92 -12.16 -4.44
N ASP A 415 -27.93 -11.93 -5.27
CA ASP A 415 -29.02 -12.88 -5.48
C ASP A 415 -28.65 -14.01 -6.47
N MET A 416 -27.37 -14.06 -6.91
CA MET A 416 -26.85 -15.15 -7.71
C MET A 416 -26.48 -16.34 -6.84
N GLU A 417 -26.85 -17.54 -7.28
CA GLU A 417 -26.43 -18.78 -6.64
C GLU A 417 -24.91 -18.86 -6.53
N GLU A 418 -24.40 -19.37 -5.42
CA GLU A 418 -22.95 -19.39 -5.12
C GLU A 418 -22.15 -20.09 -6.23
N GLU A 419 -22.69 -21.15 -6.82
CA GLU A 419 -22.11 -21.87 -7.95
C GLU A 419 -21.93 -20.98 -9.20
N LEU A 420 -22.81 -20.00 -9.41
CA LEU A 420 -22.82 -19.12 -10.58
C LEU A 420 -22.02 -17.82 -10.37
N ARG A 421 -21.72 -17.45 -9.13
CA ARG A 421 -21.00 -16.20 -8.84
C ARG A 421 -19.68 -16.04 -9.60
N PRO A 422 -18.81 -17.07 -9.72
CA PRO A 422 -17.57 -16.95 -10.50
C PRO A 422 -17.83 -16.69 -11.99
N ILE A 423 -18.86 -17.34 -12.55
CA ILE A 423 -19.28 -17.17 -13.94
C ILE A 423 -19.79 -15.75 -14.16
N ALA A 424 -20.66 -15.25 -13.27
CA ALA A 424 -21.19 -13.90 -13.31
C ALA A 424 -20.07 -12.84 -13.20
N MET A 425 -19.15 -13.01 -12.23
CA MET A 425 -18.03 -12.09 -12.07
C MET A 425 -17.12 -12.07 -13.29
N TYR A 426 -16.81 -13.22 -13.88
CA TYR A 426 -16.00 -13.30 -15.10
C TYR A 426 -16.71 -12.62 -16.28
N LEU A 427 -18.00 -12.91 -16.49
CA LEU A 427 -18.82 -12.31 -17.54
C LEU A 427 -18.84 -10.78 -17.44
N ILE A 428 -19.17 -10.27 -16.26
CA ILE A 428 -19.25 -8.83 -16.01
C ILE A 428 -17.87 -8.18 -16.19
N LEU A 429 -16.82 -8.80 -15.69
CA LEU A 429 -15.46 -8.28 -15.81
C LEU A 429 -15.01 -8.24 -17.28
N ASN A 430 -15.36 -9.27 -18.08
CA ASN A 430 -15.09 -9.28 -19.51
C ASN A 430 -15.88 -8.16 -20.23
N PHE A 431 -17.16 -8.01 -19.92
CA PHE A 431 -18.01 -6.95 -20.45
C PHE A 431 -17.44 -5.54 -20.14
N ILE A 432 -17.05 -5.30 -18.90
CA ILE A 432 -16.36 -4.08 -18.50
C ILE A 432 -15.06 -3.89 -19.27
N TRP A 433 -14.25 -4.95 -19.41
CA TRP A 433 -12.95 -4.89 -20.06
C TRP A 433 -13.05 -4.57 -21.55
N VAL A 434 -14.06 -5.11 -22.23
CA VAL A 434 -14.39 -4.76 -23.61
C VAL A 434 -14.67 -3.25 -23.75
N LYS A 435 -15.48 -2.69 -22.85
CA LYS A 435 -15.80 -1.24 -22.84
C LYS A 435 -14.57 -0.39 -22.53
N VAL A 436 -13.74 -0.78 -21.58
CA VAL A 436 -12.51 -0.06 -21.20
C VAL A 436 -11.54 0.03 -22.37
N ARG A 437 -11.36 -1.04 -23.11
CA ARG A 437 -10.50 -1.04 -24.30
C ARG A 437 -11.01 -0.11 -25.40
N ARG A 438 -12.32 0.06 -25.50
CA ARG A 438 -12.97 0.88 -26.55
C ARG A 438 -12.85 2.38 -26.31
N ASP A 439 -12.97 2.82 -25.06
CA ASP A 439 -13.08 4.24 -24.71
C ASP A 439 -12.04 4.57 -23.60
N ILE A 440 -10.99 5.31 -23.97
CA ILE A 440 -9.91 5.64 -23.03
C ILE A 440 -10.29 6.86 -22.21
N LYS A 441 -10.53 6.66 -20.91
CA LYS A 441 -10.78 7.71 -19.92
C LYS A 441 -10.38 7.24 -18.53
N GLN A 442 -10.28 8.18 -17.59
CA GLN A 442 -10.00 7.84 -16.19
C GLN A 442 -11.10 6.93 -15.64
N ARG A 443 -10.70 5.72 -15.22
CA ARG A 443 -11.60 4.72 -14.65
C ARG A 443 -10.99 3.98 -13.49
N ILE A 444 -11.86 3.56 -12.59
CA ILE A 444 -11.57 2.55 -11.58
C ILE A 444 -12.50 1.36 -11.85
N ILE A 445 -11.92 0.18 -12.04
CA ILE A 445 -12.62 -1.09 -11.98
C ILE A 445 -12.43 -1.63 -10.58
N LEU A 446 -13.51 -1.88 -9.87
CA LEU A 446 -13.48 -2.43 -8.53
C LEU A 446 -14.05 -3.84 -8.55
N VAL A 447 -13.31 -4.79 -8.03
CA VAL A 447 -13.74 -6.18 -7.84
C VAL A 447 -13.74 -6.46 -6.35
N ASP A 448 -14.93 -6.49 -5.76
CA ASP A 448 -15.08 -6.90 -4.37
C ASP A 448 -15.09 -8.42 -4.26
N GLU A 449 -14.66 -8.94 -3.11
CA GLU A 449 -14.49 -10.38 -2.86
C GLU A 449 -13.70 -11.08 -3.99
N ALA A 450 -12.61 -10.46 -4.45
CA ALA A 450 -11.82 -10.93 -5.59
C ALA A 450 -11.31 -12.39 -5.44
N TRP A 451 -11.17 -12.89 -4.19
CA TRP A 451 -10.80 -14.27 -3.90
C TRP A 451 -11.73 -15.30 -4.56
N VAL A 452 -13.00 -14.94 -4.80
CA VAL A 452 -13.97 -15.82 -5.50
C VAL A 452 -13.47 -16.18 -6.90
N LEU A 453 -12.97 -15.20 -7.66
CA LEU A 453 -12.35 -15.43 -8.98
C LEU A 453 -10.98 -16.13 -8.86
N MET A 454 -10.23 -15.85 -7.81
CA MET A 454 -8.88 -16.39 -7.62
C MET A 454 -8.86 -17.90 -7.36
N LYS A 455 -9.97 -18.49 -6.91
CA LYS A 455 -10.12 -19.96 -6.79
C LYS A 455 -10.09 -20.69 -8.13
N TYR A 456 -10.38 -20.01 -9.21
CA TYR A 456 -10.42 -20.59 -10.56
C TYR A 456 -9.27 -20.05 -11.39
N GLU A 457 -8.46 -20.93 -11.96
CA GLU A 457 -7.25 -20.55 -12.72
C GLU A 457 -7.58 -19.58 -13.86
N VAL A 458 -8.68 -19.81 -14.56
CA VAL A 458 -9.14 -18.94 -15.66
C VAL A 458 -9.49 -17.55 -15.15
N GLY A 459 -10.23 -17.43 -14.05
CA GLY A 459 -10.59 -16.17 -13.42
C GLY A 459 -9.36 -15.41 -12.90
N ALA A 460 -8.47 -16.13 -12.21
CA ALA A 460 -7.21 -15.58 -11.69
C ALA A 460 -6.31 -15.05 -12.81
N ASN A 461 -6.15 -15.80 -13.90
CA ASN A 461 -5.39 -15.39 -15.07
C ASN A 461 -5.99 -14.15 -15.73
N PHE A 462 -7.32 -14.10 -15.86
CA PHE A 462 -8.01 -12.96 -16.47
C PHE A 462 -7.83 -11.69 -15.64
N LEU A 463 -8.04 -11.75 -14.34
CA LEU A 463 -7.87 -10.62 -13.42
C LEU A 463 -6.42 -10.11 -13.39
N SER A 464 -5.45 -11.04 -13.37
CA SER A 464 -4.02 -10.73 -13.43
C SER A 464 -3.63 -10.04 -14.77
N ASN A 465 -4.22 -10.47 -15.88
CA ASN A 465 -4.01 -9.86 -17.19
C ASN A 465 -4.56 -8.42 -17.26
N ILE A 466 -5.70 -8.16 -16.63
CA ILE A 466 -6.24 -6.80 -16.49
C ILE A 466 -5.27 -5.95 -15.66
N ALA A 467 -4.83 -6.42 -14.50
CA ALA A 467 -3.90 -5.70 -13.64
C ALA A 467 -2.61 -5.26 -14.38
N LYS A 468 -2.09 -6.10 -15.28
CA LYS A 468 -0.91 -5.78 -16.11
C LYS A 468 -1.17 -4.76 -17.22
N ARG A 469 -2.41 -4.65 -17.70
CA ARG A 469 -2.73 -3.92 -18.94
C ARG A 469 -3.58 -2.67 -18.76
N CYS A 470 -4.37 -2.57 -17.69
CA CYS A 470 -5.38 -1.52 -17.49
C CYS A 470 -4.78 -0.10 -17.53
N ARG A 471 -3.53 0.09 -17.08
CA ARG A 471 -2.82 1.37 -17.16
C ARG A 471 -2.79 1.96 -18.58
N LYS A 472 -2.63 1.12 -19.62
CA LYS A 472 -2.61 1.57 -21.03
C LYS A 472 -3.94 2.18 -21.49
N TYR A 473 -5.00 1.93 -20.74
CA TYR A 473 -6.36 2.42 -21.01
C TYR A 473 -6.81 3.48 -20.00
N PHE A 474 -5.83 4.09 -19.28
CA PHE A 474 -6.07 5.07 -18.24
C PHE A 474 -7.03 4.58 -17.14
N THR A 475 -6.92 3.30 -16.83
CA THR A 475 -7.79 2.58 -15.89
C THR A 475 -6.95 1.97 -14.78
N GLY A 476 -7.44 2.04 -13.53
CA GLY A 476 -6.89 1.34 -12.37
C GLY A 476 -7.82 0.21 -11.94
N LEU A 477 -7.24 -0.94 -11.60
CA LEU A 477 -7.95 -2.05 -10.99
C LEU A 477 -7.82 -1.95 -9.46
N THR A 478 -8.93 -2.01 -8.75
CA THR A 478 -8.98 -2.14 -7.29
C THR A 478 -9.55 -3.50 -6.94
N THR A 479 -8.77 -4.33 -6.25
CA THR A 479 -9.21 -5.65 -5.77
C THR A 479 -9.33 -5.62 -4.26
N ILE A 480 -10.46 -6.09 -3.75
CA ILE A 480 -10.72 -6.19 -2.31
C ILE A 480 -10.84 -7.68 -1.94
N SER A 481 -10.19 -8.06 -0.86
CA SER A 481 -10.31 -9.42 -0.33
C SER A 481 -10.22 -9.44 1.19
N GLN A 482 -10.98 -10.30 1.81
CA GLN A 482 -10.86 -10.61 3.24
C GLN A 482 -9.96 -11.82 3.48
N ASP A 483 -9.75 -12.66 2.48
CA ASP A 483 -8.91 -13.85 2.55
C ASP A 483 -7.58 -13.61 1.82
N ILE A 484 -6.56 -13.19 2.58
CA ILE A 484 -5.21 -12.95 2.06
C ILE A 484 -4.50 -14.27 1.71
N PRO A 485 -4.52 -15.31 2.56
CA PRO A 485 -3.92 -16.59 2.23
C PRO A 485 -4.40 -17.14 0.89
N ASP A 486 -5.70 -17.22 0.67
CA ASP A 486 -6.28 -17.73 -0.59
C ASP A 486 -5.89 -16.84 -1.79
N PHE A 487 -5.91 -15.53 -1.60
CA PHE A 487 -5.53 -14.58 -2.66
C PHE A 487 -4.04 -14.74 -3.06
N LEU A 488 -3.15 -14.90 -2.09
CA LEU A 488 -1.70 -14.99 -2.31
C LEU A 488 -1.20 -16.42 -2.60
N ALA A 489 -2.03 -17.44 -2.40
CA ALA A 489 -1.68 -18.83 -2.74
C ALA A 489 -1.38 -19.00 -4.23
N SER A 490 -2.06 -18.21 -5.09
CA SER A 490 -1.86 -18.26 -6.53
C SER A 490 -0.71 -17.34 -7.00
N PRO A 491 0.06 -17.75 -8.05
CA PRO A 491 1.03 -16.86 -8.71
C PRO A 491 0.39 -15.59 -9.27
N GLN A 492 -0.88 -15.67 -9.67
CA GLN A 492 -1.66 -14.57 -10.20
C GLN A 492 -1.98 -13.52 -9.14
N GLY A 493 -2.30 -13.94 -7.91
CA GLY A 493 -2.50 -13.03 -6.78
C GLY A 493 -1.24 -12.25 -6.43
N LYS A 494 -0.08 -12.91 -6.41
CA LYS A 494 1.21 -12.25 -6.26
C LYS A 494 1.47 -11.24 -7.39
N THR A 495 1.10 -11.60 -8.63
CA THR A 495 1.23 -10.69 -9.77
C THR A 495 0.32 -9.45 -9.63
N ILE A 496 -0.91 -9.61 -9.16
CA ILE A 496 -1.82 -8.48 -8.92
C ILE A 496 -1.23 -7.57 -7.83
N LEU A 497 -0.75 -8.15 -6.73
CA LEU A 497 -0.11 -7.40 -5.64
C LEU A 497 1.09 -6.59 -6.12
N THR A 498 2.02 -7.20 -6.86
CA THR A 498 3.23 -6.52 -7.38
C THR A 498 2.93 -5.46 -8.44
N ASN A 499 1.78 -5.56 -9.12
CA ASN A 499 1.30 -4.56 -10.06
C ASN A 499 0.32 -3.55 -9.42
N SER A 500 0.31 -3.43 -8.10
CA SER A 500 -0.53 -2.47 -7.37
C SER A 500 0.35 -1.50 -6.60
N SER A 501 0.39 -0.24 -7.07
CA SER A 501 1.13 0.83 -6.39
C SER A 501 0.51 1.24 -5.07
N ILE A 502 -0.81 1.03 -4.92
CA ILE A 502 -1.54 1.30 -3.69
C ILE A 502 -1.88 -0.04 -3.04
N GLN A 503 -1.48 -0.20 -1.76
CA GLN A 503 -1.83 -1.38 -0.99
C GLN A 503 -2.33 -0.93 0.38
N ILE A 504 -3.50 -1.40 0.78
CA ILE A 504 -4.15 -0.98 2.03
C ILE A 504 -4.38 -2.22 2.89
N LEU A 505 -3.77 -2.23 4.07
CA LEU A 505 -3.96 -3.28 5.07
C LEU A 505 -4.80 -2.73 6.22
N MET A 506 -6.07 -3.08 6.23
CA MET A 506 -6.96 -2.81 7.35
C MET A 506 -6.79 -3.89 8.43
N LYS A 507 -7.61 -3.87 9.49
CA LYS A 507 -7.55 -4.86 10.57
C LYS A 507 -7.44 -6.29 10.05
N GLN A 508 -6.45 -7.05 10.54
CA GLN A 508 -6.19 -8.43 10.14
C GLN A 508 -6.69 -9.44 11.19
N SER A 509 -6.85 -10.70 10.76
CA SER A 509 -7.12 -11.80 11.67
C SER A 509 -5.83 -12.38 12.25
N PRO A 510 -5.84 -12.90 13.49
CA PRO A 510 -4.66 -13.57 14.04
C PRO A 510 -4.20 -14.78 13.19
N ALA A 511 -5.11 -15.45 12.48
CA ALA A 511 -4.78 -16.59 11.64
C ALA A 511 -3.99 -16.23 10.37
N ALA A 512 -4.18 -15.03 9.82
CA ALA A 512 -3.53 -14.59 8.60
C ALA A 512 -2.29 -13.71 8.85
N ILE A 513 -2.10 -13.23 10.07
CA ILE A 513 -1.14 -12.14 10.36
C ILE A 513 0.31 -12.49 10.03
N ASP A 514 0.74 -13.72 10.21
CA ASP A 514 2.13 -14.13 9.94
C ASP A 514 2.42 -14.13 8.42
N ILE A 515 1.45 -14.55 7.62
CA ILE A 515 1.53 -14.49 6.15
C ILE A 515 1.57 -13.03 5.69
N VAL A 516 0.74 -12.18 6.29
CA VAL A 516 0.72 -10.73 6.01
C VAL A 516 2.06 -10.10 6.37
N GLN A 517 2.58 -10.37 7.56
CA GLN A 517 3.89 -9.86 7.99
C GLN A 517 5.00 -10.23 7.01
N GLN A 518 5.06 -11.48 6.60
CA GLN A 518 6.09 -11.95 5.64
C GLN A 518 5.92 -11.34 4.25
N THR A 519 4.66 -11.25 3.76
CA THR A 519 4.38 -10.77 2.41
C THR A 519 4.67 -9.28 2.25
N PHE A 520 4.33 -8.48 3.26
CA PHE A 520 4.47 -7.02 3.24
C PHE A 520 5.71 -6.53 3.99
N ASN A 521 6.58 -7.45 4.46
CA ASN A 521 7.77 -7.15 5.27
C ASN A 521 7.49 -6.22 6.45
N LEU A 522 6.41 -6.53 7.20
CA LEU A 522 6.01 -5.70 8.35
C LEU A 522 6.92 -5.94 9.54
N THR A 523 7.20 -4.88 10.26
CA THR A 523 7.82 -4.94 11.58
C THR A 523 6.87 -5.58 12.60
N ASP A 524 7.38 -6.03 13.74
CA ASP A 524 6.53 -6.55 14.82
C ASP A 524 5.56 -5.49 15.34
N ALA A 525 5.98 -4.22 15.39
CA ALA A 525 5.13 -3.11 15.80
C ALA A 525 3.95 -2.91 14.84
N GLU A 526 4.20 -2.95 13.53
CA GLU A 526 3.16 -2.84 12.49
C GLU A 526 2.21 -4.04 12.49
N LYS A 527 2.76 -5.24 12.70
CA LYS A 527 1.96 -6.45 12.90
C LYS A 527 0.95 -6.28 14.03
N PHE A 528 1.40 -5.83 15.20
CA PHE A 528 0.51 -5.56 16.34
C PHE A 528 -0.47 -4.42 16.03
N TYR A 529 0.00 -3.37 15.34
CA TYR A 529 -0.85 -2.26 14.96
C TYR A 529 -2.06 -2.70 14.12
N ILE A 530 -1.87 -3.53 13.08
CA ILE A 530 -2.99 -4.01 12.25
C ILE A 530 -3.84 -5.10 12.88
N LEU A 531 -3.29 -5.85 13.85
CA LEU A 531 -4.07 -6.80 14.65
C LEU A 531 -5.08 -6.09 15.56
N GLU A 532 -4.64 -5.01 16.21
CA GLU A 532 -5.42 -4.26 17.18
C GLU A 532 -6.13 -3.03 16.56
N ALA A 533 -5.93 -2.80 15.27
CA ALA A 533 -6.47 -1.64 14.58
C ALA A 533 -7.97 -1.48 14.83
N ARG A 534 -8.39 -0.25 15.11
CA ARG A 534 -9.81 0.14 15.15
C ARG A 534 -10.34 0.24 13.72
N VAL A 535 -11.66 0.22 13.56
CA VAL A 535 -12.30 0.46 12.25
C VAL A 535 -11.84 1.81 11.70
N GLY A 536 -11.45 1.83 10.42
CA GLY A 536 -10.91 3.03 9.78
C GLY A 536 -9.42 3.29 10.03
N PHE A 537 -8.71 2.40 10.71
CA PHE A 537 -7.25 2.44 10.88
C PHE A 537 -6.59 1.29 10.13
N GLY A 538 -5.40 1.53 9.58
CA GLY A 538 -4.65 0.53 8.84
C GLY A 538 -3.27 1.00 8.44
N LEU A 539 -2.59 0.18 7.64
CA LEU A 539 -1.35 0.55 6.96
C LEU A 539 -1.66 0.88 5.49
N PHE A 540 -1.08 1.95 5.02
CA PHE A 540 -1.24 2.45 3.67
C PHE A 540 0.11 2.47 2.98
N PHE A 541 0.26 1.68 1.92
CA PHE A 541 1.46 1.57 1.11
C PHE A 541 1.31 2.35 -0.19
N LEU A 542 2.35 3.09 -0.55
CA LEU A 542 2.50 3.75 -1.83
C LEU A 542 3.88 3.37 -2.41
N GLY A 543 3.88 2.38 -3.28
CA GLY A 543 5.11 1.74 -3.74
C GLY A 543 5.82 1.03 -2.58
N GLN A 544 7.06 1.42 -2.28
CA GLN A 544 7.86 0.85 -1.19
C GLN A 544 7.64 1.56 0.17
N ASN A 545 7.03 2.73 0.16
CA ASN A 545 6.80 3.52 1.36
C ASN A 545 5.44 3.20 1.96
N HIS A 546 5.36 3.11 3.28
CA HIS A 546 4.09 2.91 3.97
C HIS A 546 3.99 3.70 5.28
N ILE A 547 2.77 3.96 5.67
CA ILE A 547 2.43 4.74 6.85
C ILE A 547 1.21 4.13 7.55
N GLY A 548 1.08 4.40 8.85
CA GLY A 548 -0.19 4.23 9.53
C GLY A 548 -1.19 5.28 9.06
N ILE A 549 -2.38 4.86 8.64
CA ILE A 549 -3.44 5.76 8.17
C ILE A 549 -4.67 5.69 9.05
N ARG A 550 -5.32 6.84 9.23
CA ARG A 550 -6.67 6.96 9.75
C ARG A 550 -7.57 7.51 8.64
N ILE A 551 -8.54 6.74 8.24
CA ILE A 551 -9.55 7.14 7.25
C ILE A 551 -10.51 8.12 7.92
N VAL A 552 -10.74 9.28 7.28
CA VAL A 552 -11.58 10.36 7.82
C VAL A 552 -12.54 10.81 6.73
N ALA A 553 -13.83 10.70 7.00
CA ALA A 553 -14.89 11.26 6.19
C ALA A 553 -15.46 12.51 6.88
N SER A 554 -15.96 13.44 6.10
CA SER A 554 -16.83 14.50 6.61
C SER A 554 -18.20 13.92 7.00
N TYR A 555 -18.98 14.64 7.78
CA TYR A 555 -20.32 14.20 8.16
C TYR A 555 -21.20 13.89 6.93
N ALA A 556 -21.14 14.73 5.90
CA ALA A 556 -21.91 14.52 4.67
C ALA A 556 -21.45 13.26 3.90
N GLU A 557 -20.13 13.05 3.79
CA GLU A 557 -19.59 11.83 3.16
C GLU A 557 -20.00 10.59 3.94
N ASP A 558 -19.93 10.63 5.28
CA ASP A 558 -20.28 9.50 6.15
C ASP A 558 -21.73 9.05 5.93
N GLN A 559 -22.67 9.98 5.80
CA GLN A 559 -24.07 9.67 5.49
C GLN A 559 -24.27 8.99 4.12
N ILE A 560 -23.38 9.25 3.16
CA ILE A 560 -23.47 8.71 1.80
C ILE A 560 -22.82 7.32 1.72
N ILE A 561 -21.71 7.11 2.45
CA ILE A 561 -20.90 5.87 2.34
C ILE A 561 -21.22 4.83 3.42
N THR A 562 -22.09 5.16 4.39
CA THR A 562 -22.42 4.25 5.49
C THR A 562 -22.89 2.89 5.00
N SER A 563 -22.50 1.85 5.72
CA SER A 563 -22.98 0.48 5.55
C SER A 563 -23.74 -0.01 6.80
N ASP A 564 -23.93 0.86 7.81
CA ASP A 564 -24.72 0.50 8.99
C ASP A 564 -26.22 0.46 8.64
N PRO A 565 -26.88 -0.72 8.73
CA PRO A 565 -28.29 -0.83 8.39
C PRO A 565 -29.20 0.06 9.22
N ARG A 566 -28.80 0.39 10.45
CA ARG A 566 -29.59 1.28 11.34
C ARG A 566 -29.55 2.71 10.81
N GLN A 567 -28.36 3.20 10.46
CA GLN A 567 -28.19 4.53 9.89
C GLN A 567 -28.91 4.65 8.55
N ILE A 568 -28.81 3.63 7.69
CA ILE A 568 -29.52 3.62 6.40
C ILE A 568 -31.04 3.72 6.62
N LEU A 569 -31.61 2.95 7.54
CA LEU A 569 -33.03 3.01 7.86
C LEU A 569 -33.46 4.38 8.45
N GLU A 570 -32.63 5.01 9.26
CA GLU A 570 -32.89 6.36 9.79
C GLU A 570 -32.88 7.41 8.68
N ILE A 571 -31.92 7.31 7.75
CA ILE A 571 -31.82 8.22 6.59
C ILE A 571 -33.03 8.06 5.67
N GLU A 572 -33.44 6.82 5.39
CA GLU A 572 -34.61 6.53 4.56
C GLU A 572 -35.90 7.09 5.17
N LYS A 573 -36.13 6.88 6.46
CA LYS A 573 -37.26 7.48 7.19
C LYS A 573 -37.25 9.00 7.13
N ALA A 574 -36.08 9.62 7.35
CA ALA A 574 -35.98 11.09 7.26
C ALA A 574 -36.27 11.60 5.83
N LYS A 575 -35.85 10.88 4.79
CA LYS A 575 -36.18 11.20 3.39
C LYS A 575 -37.69 11.09 3.10
N GLU A 576 -38.35 10.04 3.61
CA GLU A 576 -39.79 9.84 3.48
C GLU A 576 -40.60 10.94 4.21
N GLU A 577 -40.20 11.27 5.45
CA GLU A 577 -40.80 12.36 6.21
C GLU A 577 -40.68 13.71 5.47
N TRP A 578 -39.49 13.99 4.92
CA TRP A 578 -39.26 15.22 4.16
C TRP A 578 -40.06 15.27 2.85
N ALA A 579 -40.16 14.17 2.13
CA ALA A 579 -40.99 14.06 0.92
C ALA A 579 -42.49 14.23 1.22
N ASN A 580 -42.97 13.85 2.42
CA ASN A 580 -44.35 14.03 2.86
C ASN A 580 -44.64 15.47 3.31
N ILE A 581 -43.63 16.22 3.79
CA ILE A 581 -43.75 17.64 4.14
C ILE A 581 -43.82 18.53 2.88
N GLN A 582 -43.21 18.09 1.76
CA GLN A 582 -43.21 18.85 0.49
C GLN A 582 -44.48 18.62 -0.37
N LYS A 583 -45.28 17.61 -0.06
CA LYS A 583 -46.61 17.36 -0.66
C LYS A 583 -47.69 18.11 0.11
#